data_09f68edd08185704c3b4fc488c415f25
#
_entry.id   09f68edd08185704c3b4fc488c415f25
#
_cell.length_a   1.000
_cell.length_b   1.000
_cell.length_c   1.000
_cell.angle_alpha   90.00
_cell.angle_beta   90.00
_cell.angle_gamma   90.00
#
_symmetry.space_group_name_H-M   'P 1'
#
loop_
_entity.id
_entity.type
_entity.pdbx_description
1 polymer ?
#
loop_
_entity_poly.entity_id
_entity_poly.type
_entity_poly.pdbx_seq_one_letter_code
_entity_poly.pdbx_strand_id
1 'polypeptide(L)'
;MEDGVAKLMRAMNDTFPDLSTMSAEEARAVLVGRRPPVTNLDDVASAEDLLIPGQGGDLRVRVYRPHVDRDSRAAVVFAHGGGFVLCDLDSHDSFCRAMSRHTDTVVVSVDYRLAPEHLAPAAAQDVYAAWCWTIEHADDLGVDPRRVLIAGDSAGGNLAAVTTLMCRDRGAQMPAGQLLIYPVIEPFFDTESYRKYSTGYVNTRDAMQYYWRQYLDDKMPSPEYLVAPARAQSHEGLPPAIVVTAGFDVLQSEGASYAQKLRAANVPVLHRDYPGLFHGFLTMMPFSAGAAARELLWADMVRLLAIDVEAPA
;
A
#
# COMPACT_ATOMS: atom_id res chain seq x y z
N MET A 1 23.63 -5.66 6.47
CA MET A 1 22.83 -6.46 5.53
C MET A 1 23.30 -7.89 5.62
N GLU A 2 22.41 -8.84 5.76
CA GLU A 2 22.77 -10.27 5.76
C GLU A 2 23.24 -10.69 4.36
N ASP A 3 24.16 -11.63 4.26
CA ASP A 3 24.77 -12.06 2.99
C ASP A 3 23.73 -12.51 1.94
N GLY A 4 22.68 -13.20 2.38
CA GLY A 4 21.58 -13.64 1.52
C GLY A 4 20.79 -12.49 0.90
N VAL A 5 20.49 -11.46 1.70
CA VAL A 5 19.80 -10.24 1.25
C VAL A 5 20.66 -9.46 0.25
N ALA A 6 21.95 -9.31 0.56
CA ALA A 6 22.91 -8.63 -0.33
C ALA A 6 23.07 -9.35 -1.67
N LYS A 7 23.07 -10.69 -1.67
CA LYS A 7 23.15 -11.49 -2.90
C LYS A 7 21.91 -11.33 -3.77
N LEU A 8 20.71 -11.40 -3.16
CA LEU A 8 19.46 -11.23 -3.89
C LEU A 8 19.37 -9.82 -4.48
N MET A 9 19.69 -8.80 -3.71
CA MET A 9 19.63 -7.41 -4.16
C MET A 9 20.58 -7.14 -5.33
N ARG A 10 21.82 -7.69 -5.29
CA ARG A 10 22.74 -7.62 -6.44
C ARG A 10 22.14 -8.31 -7.66
N ALA A 11 21.61 -9.53 -7.51
CA ALA A 11 21.01 -10.27 -8.61
C ALA A 11 19.82 -9.50 -9.22
N MET A 12 19.00 -8.82 -8.41
CA MET A 12 17.92 -7.98 -8.88
C MET A 12 18.45 -6.77 -9.67
N ASN A 13 19.41 -6.04 -9.13
CA ASN A 13 20.01 -4.89 -9.82
C ASN A 13 20.69 -5.27 -11.13
N ASP A 14 21.33 -6.45 -11.19
CA ASP A 14 22.06 -6.92 -12.40
C ASP A 14 21.11 -7.43 -13.49
N THR A 15 19.92 -7.90 -13.12
CA THR A 15 19.00 -8.57 -14.05
C THR A 15 17.74 -7.76 -14.36
N PHE A 16 17.40 -6.79 -13.52
CA PHE A 16 16.22 -5.97 -13.72
C PHE A 16 16.58 -4.74 -14.56
N PRO A 17 15.87 -4.46 -15.67
CA PRO A 17 16.15 -3.29 -16.47
C PRO A 17 15.80 -2.00 -15.70
N ASP A 18 16.46 -0.91 -16.07
CA ASP A 18 16.10 0.41 -15.55
C ASP A 18 14.77 0.87 -16.16
N LEU A 19 13.69 0.66 -15.41
CA LEU A 19 12.34 1.02 -15.85
C LEU A 19 12.16 2.52 -16.07
N SER A 20 13.01 3.37 -15.45
CA SER A 20 12.92 4.82 -15.61
C SER A 20 13.31 5.31 -17.01
N THR A 21 13.90 4.44 -17.80
CA THR A 21 14.30 4.71 -19.19
C THR A 21 13.27 4.23 -20.23
N MET A 22 12.17 3.61 -19.76
CA MET A 22 11.13 2.99 -20.59
C MET A 22 9.85 3.83 -20.58
N SER A 23 8.98 3.63 -21.58
CA SER A 23 7.59 4.04 -21.47
C SER A 23 6.87 3.24 -20.37
N ALA A 24 5.76 3.76 -19.85
CA ALA A 24 4.96 3.04 -18.86
C ALA A 24 4.46 1.67 -19.38
N GLU A 25 4.07 1.62 -20.66
CA GLU A 25 3.61 0.39 -21.31
C GLU A 25 4.73 -0.66 -21.38
N GLU A 26 5.92 -0.29 -21.83
CA GLU A 26 7.09 -1.20 -21.86
C GLU A 26 7.47 -1.70 -20.48
N ALA A 27 7.50 -0.80 -19.50
CA ALA A 27 7.82 -1.14 -18.11
C ALA A 27 6.80 -2.14 -17.53
N ARG A 28 5.49 -1.96 -17.77
CA ARG A 28 4.43 -2.89 -17.39
C ARG A 28 4.61 -4.25 -18.07
N ALA A 29 4.91 -4.27 -19.37
CA ALA A 29 5.14 -5.51 -20.11
C ALA A 29 6.33 -6.31 -19.53
N VAL A 30 7.40 -5.64 -19.14
CA VAL A 30 8.55 -6.28 -18.46
C VAL A 30 8.12 -6.92 -17.13
N LEU A 31 7.33 -6.22 -16.32
CA LEU A 31 6.86 -6.75 -15.04
C LEU A 31 5.94 -7.96 -15.21
N VAL A 32 4.98 -7.88 -16.13
CA VAL A 32 4.09 -9.00 -16.46
C VAL A 32 4.88 -10.23 -16.90
N GLY A 33 5.88 -10.05 -17.77
CA GLY A 33 6.73 -11.14 -18.25
C GLY A 33 7.63 -11.79 -17.19
N ARG A 34 7.84 -11.11 -16.05
CA ARG A 34 8.68 -11.57 -14.94
C ARG A 34 7.89 -11.96 -13.69
N ARG A 35 6.57 -11.86 -13.76
CA ARG A 35 5.69 -12.19 -12.61
C ARG A 35 5.85 -13.67 -12.24
N PRO A 36 6.17 -13.98 -10.97
CA PRO A 36 6.20 -15.38 -10.53
C PRO A 36 4.77 -15.94 -10.49
N PRO A 37 4.61 -17.25 -10.70
CA PRO A 37 3.30 -17.88 -10.57
C PRO A 37 2.79 -17.75 -9.12
N VAL A 38 1.47 -17.64 -8.98
CA VAL A 38 0.80 -17.70 -7.68
C VAL A 38 0.84 -19.14 -7.18
N THR A 39 1.43 -19.40 -6.03
CA THR A 39 1.63 -20.74 -5.47
C THR A 39 0.75 -21.04 -4.26
N ASN A 40 0.03 -20.05 -3.76
CA ASN A 40 -0.80 -20.11 -2.56
C ASN A 40 -2.30 -19.90 -2.88
N LEU A 41 -2.79 -20.50 -3.94
CA LEU A 41 -4.20 -20.40 -4.35
C LEU A 41 -5.14 -20.88 -3.25
N ASP A 42 -4.73 -21.91 -2.50
CA ASP A 42 -5.50 -22.52 -1.42
C ASP A 42 -5.45 -21.72 -0.10
N ASP A 43 -4.85 -20.53 -0.08
CA ASP A 43 -4.87 -19.68 1.12
C ASP A 43 -6.25 -19.08 1.38
N VAL A 44 -7.11 -19.01 0.37
CA VAL A 44 -8.46 -18.41 0.46
C VAL A 44 -9.50 -19.32 -0.16
N ALA A 45 -10.74 -19.23 0.31
CA ALA A 45 -11.88 -19.97 -0.24
C ALA A 45 -12.25 -19.48 -1.65
N SER A 46 -12.17 -18.15 -1.86
CA SER A 46 -12.37 -17.55 -3.19
C SER A 46 -11.54 -16.27 -3.36
N ALA A 47 -11.28 -15.96 -4.63
CA ALA A 47 -10.76 -14.67 -5.08
C ALA A 47 -11.54 -14.30 -6.35
N GLU A 48 -12.36 -13.26 -6.25
CA GLU A 48 -13.34 -12.89 -7.28
C GLU A 48 -13.14 -11.45 -7.70
N ASP A 49 -13.08 -11.21 -9.02
CA ASP A 49 -13.03 -9.88 -9.58
C ASP A 49 -14.46 -9.33 -9.72
N LEU A 50 -14.69 -8.15 -9.16
CA LEU A 50 -15.95 -7.40 -9.24
C LEU A 50 -15.72 -6.06 -9.91
N LEU A 51 -16.73 -5.54 -10.60
CA LEU A 51 -16.79 -4.17 -11.07
C LEU A 51 -17.67 -3.36 -10.12
N ILE A 52 -17.12 -2.29 -9.58
CA ILE A 52 -17.79 -1.39 -8.65
C ILE A 52 -17.85 0.02 -9.24
N PRO A 53 -18.78 0.89 -8.81
CA PRO A 53 -18.80 2.27 -9.26
C PRO A 53 -17.53 3.04 -8.84
N GLY A 54 -16.83 3.62 -9.80
CA GLY A 54 -15.70 4.52 -9.59
C GLY A 54 -15.95 5.91 -10.18
N GLN A 55 -15.13 6.90 -9.83
CA GLN A 55 -15.27 8.25 -10.39
C GLN A 55 -14.93 8.35 -11.89
N GLY A 56 -14.15 7.40 -12.40
CA GLY A 56 -13.76 7.32 -13.80
C GLY A 56 -14.55 6.31 -14.63
N GLY A 57 -15.62 5.73 -14.09
CA GLY A 57 -16.35 4.60 -14.65
C GLY A 57 -16.23 3.37 -13.76
N ASP A 58 -16.44 2.18 -14.32
CA ASP A 58 -16.31 0.93 -13.58
C ASP A 58 -14.89 0.73 -13.06
N LEU A 59 -14.77 0.47 -11.76
CA LEU A 59 -13.52 0.18 -11.07
C LEU A 59 -13.48 -1.31 -10.73
N ARG A 60 -12.45 -2.01 -11.19
CA ARG A 60 -12.25 -3.42 -10.83
C ARG A 60 -11.63 -3.54 -9.46
N VAL A 61 -12.19 -4.43 -8.64
CA VAL A 61 -11.62 -4.86 -7.37
C VAL A 61 -11.56 -6.37 -7.32
N ARG A 62 -10.61 -6.95 -6.58
CA ARG A 62 -10.56 -8.38 -6.28
C ARG A 62 -10.85 -8.61 -4.81
N VAL A 63 -11.89 -9.41 -4.53
CA VAL A 63 -12.32 -9.76 -3.19
C VAL A 63 -11.81 -11.15 -2.84
N TYR A 64 -10.97 -11.24 -1.80
CA TYR A 64 -10.46 -12.48 -1.25
C TYR A 64 -11.24 -12.85 0.01
N ARG A 65 -11.77 -14.07 0.07
CA ARG A 65 -12.55 -14.55 1.21
C ARG A 65 -11.82 -15.71 1.91
N PRO A 66 -11.63 -15.65 3.24
CA PRO A 66 -11.02 -16.75 3.99
C PRO A 66 -11.93 -17.98 4.03
N HIS A 67 -11.34 -19.16 4.33
CA HIS A 67 -12.05 -20.45 4.29
C HIS A 67 -13.13 -20.61 5.37
N VAL A 68 -12.91 -20.04 6.55
CA VAL A 68 -13.86 -20.21 7.65
C VAL A 68 -15.00 -19.24 7.45
N ASP A 69 -16.23 -19.70 7.36
CA ASP A 69 -17.39 -18.83 7.33
C ASP A 69 -17.68 -18.31 8.74
N ARG A 70 -17.73 -17.00 8.91
CA ARG A 70 -18.06 -16.30 10.16
C ARG A 70 -18.87 -15.07 9.84
N ASP A 71 -19.87 -14.80 10.62
CA ASP A 71 -20.58 -13.52 10.58
C ASP A 71 -19.66 -12.39 11.08
N SER A 72 -19.78 -11.22 10.45
CA SER A 72 -19.18 -9.98 10.94
C SER A 72 -17.63 -10.00 11.04
N ARG A 73 -16.94 -10.32 9.92
CA ARG A 73 -15.47 -10.29 9.83
C ARG A 73 -14.90 -8.88 9.81
N ALA A 74 -13.62 -8.77 10.11
CA ALA A 74 -12.84 -7.62 9.72
C ALA A 74 -12.50 -7.66 8.21
N ALA A 75 -12.21 -6.50 7.63
CA ALA A 75 -11.75 -6.43 6.25
C ALA A 75 -10.53 -5.50 6.10
N VAL A 76 -9.90 -5.62 4.93
CA VAL A 76 -8.80 -4.75 4.50
C VAL A 76 -9.07 -4.27 3.09
N VAL A 77 -9.16 -2.98 2.87
CA VAL A 77 -9.07 -2.40 1.53
C VAL A 77 -7.59 -2.18 1.23
N PHE A 78 -7.07 -2.83 0.19
CA PHE A 78 -5.65 -2.85 -0.14
C PHE A 78 -5.36 -2.17 -1.48
N ALA A 79 -4.46 -1.19 -1.46
CA ALA A 79 -3.90 -0.56 -2.65
C ALA A 79 -2.48 -1.07 -2.90
N HIS A 80 -2.22 -1.60 -4.10
CA HIS A 80 -0.92 -2.15 -4.46
C HIS A 80 0.14 -1.07 -4.69
N GLY A 81 1.42 -1.43 -4.59
CA GLY A 81 2.56 -0.61 -4.96
C GLY A 81 2.73 -0.46 -6.48
N GLY A 82 3.88 0.09 -6.90
CA GLY A 82 4.21 0.25 -8.31
C GLY A 82 4.34 1.69 -8.79
N GLY A 83 4.61 2.63 -7.88
CA GLY A 83 4.90 4.02 -8.23
C GLY A 83 3.75 4.75 -8.92
N PHE A 84 2.49 4.34 -8.71
CA PHE A 84 1.29 4.84 -9.38
C PHE A 84 1.22 4.54 -10.89
N VAL A 85 2.23 3.87 -11.44
CA VAL A 85 2.45 3.65 -12.88
C VAL A 85 2.39 2.17 -13.24
N LEU A 86 2.80 1.31 -12.33
CA LEU A 86 3.07 -0.11 -12.53
C LEU A 86 2.19 -0.97 -11.63
N CYS A 87 2.27 -2.27 -11.85
CA CYS A 87 1.55 -3.29 -11.08
C CYS A 87 0.04 -3.30 -11.33
N ASP A 88 -0.62 -4.29 -10.76
CA ASP A 88 -2.03 -4.61 -10.91
C ASP A 88 -2.47 -5.59 -9.81
N LEU A 89 -3.72 -6.07 -9.86
CA LEU A 89 -4.25 -7.07 -8.93
C LEU A 89 -3.41 -8.35 -8.89
N ASP A 90 -2.92 -8.80 -10.05
CA ASP A 90 -2.18 -10.07 -10.13
C ASP A 90 -0.77 -9.95 -9.56
N SER A 91 -0.16 -8.78 -9.60
CA SER A 91 1.19 -8.56 -9.03
C SER A 91 1.22 -8.73 -7.52
N HIS A 92 0.09 -8.49 -6.85
CA HIS A 92 -0.05 -8.59 -5.39
C HIS A 92 -0.98 -9.72 -4.94
N ASP A 93 -1.43 -10.59 -5.87
CA ASP A 93 -2.39 -11.67 -5.59
C ASP A 93 -1.92 -12.59 -4.46
N SER A 94 -0.67 -13.10 -4.54
CA SER A 94 -0.11 -13.95 -3.48
C SER A 94 -0.04 -13.27 -2.11
N PHE A 95 0.26 -11.97 -2.07
CA PHE A 95 0.32 -11.20 -0.83
C PHE A 95 -1.07 -10.99 -0.22
N CYS A 96 -2.07 -10.65 -1.04
CA CYS A 96 -3.45 -10.47 -0.59
C CYS A 96 -4.06 -11.78 -0.08
N ARG A 97 -3.78 -12.93 -0.73
CA ARG A 97 -4.18 -14.25 -0.26
C ARG A 97 -3.58 -14.58 1.09
N ALA A 98 -2.27 -14.40 1.25
CA ALA A 98 -1.59 -14.62 2.52
C ALA A 98 -2.12 -13.67 3.62
N MET A 99 -2.37 -12.39 3.29
CA MET A 99 -2.98 -11.43 4.21
C MET A 99 -4.34 -11.95 4.69
N SER A 100 -5.24 -12.32 3.79
CA SER A 100 -6.57 -12.85 4.11
C SER A 100 -6.48 -14.08 5.02
N ARG A 101 -5.61 -15.03 4.68
CA ARG A 101 -5.40 -16.26 5.46
C ARG A 101 -4.92 -15.98 6.88
N HIS A 102 -3.83 -15.20 7.01
CA HIS A 102 -3.13 -15.03 8.29
C HIS A 102 -3.85 -14.06 9.24
N THR A 103 -4.69 -13.19 8.73
CA THR A 103 -5.46 -12.22 9.53
C THR A 103 -6.94 -12.58 9.67
N ASP A 104 -7.40 -13.62 8.97
CA ASP A 104 -8.82 -14.03 8.90
C ASP A 104 -9.74 -12.87 8.47
N THR A 105 -9.29 -12.06 7.50
CA THR A 105 -10.02 -10.90 6.99
C THR A 105 -10.47 -11.09 5.56
N VAL A 106 -11.57 -10.46 5.17
CA VAL A 106 -11.87 -10.20 3.76
C VAL A 106 -10.89 -9.15 3.25
N VAL A 107 -10.23 -9.39 2.10
CA VAL A 107 -9.36 -8.40 1.48
C VAL A 107 -9.99 -7.92 0.18
N VAL A 108 -10.12 -6.61 0.02
CA VAL A 108 -10.59 -5.94 -1.20
C VAL A 108 -9.40 -5.23 -1.83
N SER A 109 -8.77 -5.86 -2.82
CA SER A 109 -7.64 -5.28 -3.56
C SER A 109 -8.15 -4.43 -4.71
N VAL A 110 -7.60 -3.22 -4.86
CA VAL A 110 -8.11 -2.20 -5.78
C VAL A 110 -7.23 -2.09 -7.02
N ASP A 111 -7.84 -2.24 -8.21
CA ASP A 111 -7.21 -2.02 -9.51
C ASP A 111 -7.34 -0.54 -9.91
N TYR A 112 -6.73 0.32 -9.13
CA TYR A 112 -6.83 1.76 -9.33
C TYR A 112 -6.20 2.21 -10.65
N ARG A 113 -6.72 3.28 -11.24
CA ARG A 113 -6.22 3.84 -12.50
C ARG A 113 -4.77 4.29 -12.38
N LEU A 114 -3.96 3.89 -13.35
CA LEU A 114 -2.53 4.15 -13.40
C LEU A 114 -2.18 5.37 -14.26
N ALA A 115 -1.10 6.02 -13.89
CA ALA A 115 -0.44 7.07 -14.67
C ALA A 115 0.50 6.43 -15.74
N PRO A 116 0.78 7.11 -16.83
CA PRO A 116 0.39 8.49 -17.19
C PRO A 116 -1.01 8.62 -17.80
N GLU A 117 -1.71 7.50 -18.08
CA GLU A 117 -3.03 7.54 -18.72
C GLU A 117 -4.05 8.27 -17.83
N HIS A 118 -3.90 8.15 -16.53
CA HIS A 118 -4.74 8.80 -15.52
C HIS A 118 -3.87 9.50 -14.48
N LEU A 119 -3.73 10.81 -14.65
CA LEU A 119 -2.93 11.64 -13.75
C LEU A 119 -3.54 11.74 -12.36
N ALA A 120 -2.73 12.17 -11.40
CA ALA A 120 -3.19 12.50 -10.06
C ALA A 120 -4.35 13.52 -10.09
N PRO A 121 -5.36 13.36 -9.23
CA PRO A 121 -5.49 12.40 -8.14
C PRO A 121 -6.34 11.16 -8.48
N ALA A 122 -6.39 10.68 -9.74
CA ALA A 122 -7.30 9.62 -10.17
C ALA A 122 -7.16 8.34 -9.32
N ALA A 123 -5.93 7.87 -9.06
CA ALA A 123 -5.69 6.70 -8.22
C ALA A 123 -6.23 6.86 -6.79
N ALA A 124 -6.02 8.04 -6.18
CA ALA A 124 -6.54 8.33 -4.84
C ALA A 124 -8.08 8.34 -4.80
N GLN A 125 -8.70 8.86 -5.85
CA GLN A 125 -10.17 8.85 -5.99
C GLN A 125 -10.72 7.43 -6.11
N ASP A 126 -10.02 6.54 -6.81
CA ASP A 126 -10.43 5.15 -6.99
C ASP A 126 -10.29 4.35 -5.69
N VAL A 127 -9.19 4.50 -4.96
CA VAL A 127 -9.02 3.84 -3.65
C VAL A 127 -10.04 4.33 -2.64
N TYR A 128 -10.34 5.64 -2.63
CA TYR A 128 -11.41 6.20 -1.80
C TYR A 128 -12.81 5.67 -2.23
N ALA A 129 -13.08 5.52 -3.52
CA ALA A 129 -14.33 4.94 -3.99
C ALA A 129 -14.48 3.47 -3.56
N ALA A 130 -13.41 2.69 -3.68
CA ALA A 130 -13.38 1.30 -3.19
C ALA A 130 -13.56 1.22 -1.67
N TRP A 131 -12.98 2.16 -0.90
CA TRP A 131 -13.24 2.30 0.52
C TRP A 131 -14.73 2.52 0.81
N CYS A 132 -15.35 3.53 0.23
CA CYS A 132 -16.77 3.83 0.43
C CYS A 132 -17.66 2.64 0.05
N TRP A 133 -17.40 2.03 -1.12
CA TRP A 133 -18.13 0.86 -1.57
C TRP A 133 -18.01 -0.32 -0.59
N THR A 134 -16.82 -0.58 -0.05
CA THR A 134 -16.61 -1.68 0.93
C THR A 134 -17.45 -1.45 2.20
N ILE A 135 -17.54 -0.22 2.66
CA ILE A 135 -18.35 0.13 3.83
C ILE A 135 -19.85 0.01 3.53
N GLU A 136 -20.29 0.50 2.37
CA GLU A 136 -21.70 0.45 1.95
C GLU A 136 -22.20 -0.99 1.70
N HIS A 137 -21.31 -1.90 1.28
CA HIS A 137 -21.62 -3.31 1.00
C HIS A 137 -21.08 -4.27 2.07
N ALA A 138 -20.84 -3.77 3.28
CA ALA A 138 -20.27 -4.56 4.36
C ALA A 138 -21.09 -5.82 4.68
N ASP A 139 -22.41 -5.73 4.67
CA ASP A 139 -23.33 -6.86 4.88
C ASP A 139 -23.19 -7.92 3.79
N ASP A 140 -23.13 -7.53 2.50
CA ASP A 140 -22.95 -8.43 1.36
C ASP A 140 -21.57 -9.12 1.39
N LEU A 141 -20.58 -8.44 1.95
CA LEU A 141 -19.22 -8.96 2.14
C LEU A 141 -19.09 -9.82 3.40
N GLY A 142 -20.08 -9.84 4.30
CA GLY A 142 -20.00 -10.48 5.62
C GLY A 142 -19.01 -9.80 6.57
N VAL A 143 -18.91 -8.47 6.49
CA VAL A 143 -17.90 -7.65 7.18
C VAL A 143 -18.56 -6.72 8.22
N ASP A 144 -17.90 -6.52 9.36
CA ASP A 144 -18.23 -5.41 10.27
C ASP A 144 -17.61 -4.11 9.72
N PRO A 145 -18.41 -3.13 9.29
CA PRO A 145 -17.88 -1.89 8.73
C PRO A 145 -17.00 -1.09 9.71
N ARG A 146 -17.14 -1.33 11.03
CA ARG A 146 -16.29 -0.69 12.05
C ARG A 146 -14.90 -1.32 12.15
N ARG A 147 -14.68 -2.49 11.55
CA ARG A 147 -13.46 -3.29 11.60
C ARG A 147 -12.80 -3.41 10.24
N VAL A 148 -12.76 -2.32 9.49
CA VAL A 148 -12.11 -2.26 8.17
C VAL A 148 -10.84 -1.43 8.25
N LEU A 149 -9.71 -2.01 7.82
CA LEU A 149 -8.43 -1.31 7.65
C LEU A 149 -8.30 -0.78 6.21
N ILE A 150 -7.60 0.33 6.07
CA ILE A 150 -7.02 0.75 4.79
C ILE A 150 -5.53 0.40 4.78
N ALA A 151 -5.05 -0.23 3.72
CA ALA A 151 -3.68 -0.72 3.63
C ALA A 151 -3.09 -0.50 2.25
N GLY A 152 -1.78 -0.44 2.18
CA GLY A 152 -1.06 -0.44 0.91
C GLY A 152 0.45 -0.41 1.09
N ASP A 153 1.16 -0.78 0.03
CA ASP A 153 2.60 -0.76 -0.01
C ASP A 153 3.12 0.28 -1.01
N SER A 154 4.22 0.95 -0.68
CA SER A 154 4.87 1.92 -1.57
C SER A 154 3.89 3.03 -2.02
N ALA A 155 3.60 3.16 -3.31
CA ALA A 155 2.56 4.06 -3.84
C ALA A 155 1.17 3.74 -3.24
N GLY A 156 0.84 2.47 -3.04
CA GLY A 156 -0.39 2.07 -2.35
C GLY A 156 -0.42 2.51 -0.89
N GLY A 157 0.73 2.56 -0.21
CA GLY A 157 0.85 3.14 1.14
C GLY A 157 0.56 4.64 1.16
N ASN A 158 0.95 5.37 0.11
CA ASN A 158 0.54 6.75 -0.11
C ASN A 158 -0.99 6.85 -0.25
N LEU A 159 -1.57 6.05 -1.15
CA LEU A 159 -3.01 6.05 -1.42
C LEU A 159 -3.83 5.69 -0.17
N ALA A 160 -3.33 4.78 0.67
CA ALA A 160 -3.95 4.44 1.95
C ALA A 160 -3.94 5.65 2.91
N ALA A 161 -2.80 6.33 3.06
CA ALA A 161 -2.70 7.54 3.89
C ALA A 161 -3.58 8.67 3.36
N VAL A 162 -3.60 8.90 2.05
CA VAL A 162 -4.48 9.89 1.40
C VAL A 162 -5.95 9.55 1.63
N THR A 163 -6.34 8.28 1.55
CA THR A 163 -7.72 7.84 1.78
C THR A 163 -8.18 8.19 3.20
N THR A 164 -7.33 8.04 4.23
CA THR A 164 -7.71 8.44 5.61
C THR A 164 -7.97 9.93 5.72
N LEU A 165 -7.14 10.75 5.06
CA LEU A 165 -7.35 12.21 5.00
C LEU A 165 -8.65 12.57 4.28
N MET A 166 -8.93 11.90 3.15
CA MET A 166 -10.18 12.11 2.41
C MET A 166 -11.41 11.70 3.23
N CYS A 167 -11.35 10.59 3.98
CA CYS A 167 -12.44 10.17 4.86
C CYS A 167 -12.72 11.23 5.91
N ARG A 168 -11.70 11.70 6.62
CA ARG A 168 -11.84 12.76 7.63
C ARG A 168 -12.43 14.04 7.05
N ASP A 169 -11.85 14.54 5.96
CA ASP A 169 -12.22 15.85 5.41
C ASP A 169 -13.59 15.85 4.72
N ARG A 170 -14.08 14.68 4.31
CA ARG A 170 -15.39 14.49 3.70
C ARG A 170 -16.45 13.96 4.69
N GLY A 171 -16.09 13.72 5.95
CA GLY A 171 -17.00 13.17 6.96
C GLY A 171 -17.48 11.75 6.64
N ALA A 172 -16.68 10.98 5.89
CA ALA A 172 -16.95 9.56 5.66
C ALA A 172 -16.55 8.72 6.86
N GLN A 173 -17.02 7.47 6.92
CA GLN A 173 -16.58 6.55 7.96
C GLN A 173 -15.06 6.40 7.94
N MET A 174 -14.46 6.54 9.12
CA MET A 174 -13.01 6.40 9.27
C MET A 174 -12.60 4.93 9.29
N PRO A 175 -11.44 4.57 8.70
CA PRO A 175 -10.85 3.25 8.90
C PRO A 175 -10.58 2.96 10.38
N ALA A 176 -10.71 1.69 10.77
CA ALA A 176 -10.29 1.22 12.11
C ALA A 176 -8.77 1.39 12.32
N GLY A 177 -8.01 1.44 11.23
CA GLY A 177 -6.59 1.71 11.22
C GLY A 177 -6.05 1.83 9.81
N GLN A 178 -4.81 2.29 9.69
CA GLN A 178 -4.08 2.40 8.44
C GLN A 178 -2.77 1.61 8.49
N LEU A 179 -2.52 0.79 7.46
CA LEU A 179 -1.28 0.05 7.29
C LEU A 179 -0.48 0.63 6.12
N LEU A 180 0.62 1.27 6.42
CA LEU A 180 1.48 1.99 5.49
C LEU A 180 2.81 1.23 5.36
N ILE A 181 2.94 0.42 4.31
CA ILE A 181 4.10 -0.43 4.09
C ILE A 181 5.10 0.32 3.21
N TYR A 182 6.26 0.69 3.75
CA TYR A 182 7.32 1.54 3.14
C TYR A 182 6.74 2.63 2.23
N PRO A 183 5.86 3.49 2.77
CA PRO A 183 5.01 4.34 1.94
C PRO A 183 5.78 5.45 1.23
N VAL A 184 5.36 5.74 0.00
CA VAL A 184 5.68 7.01 -0.68
C VAL A 184 4.91 8.13 0.04
N ILE A 185 5.56 9.25 0.38
CA ILE A 185 4.92 10.32 1.15
C ILE A 185 4.83 11.64 0.41
N GLU A 186 5.90 12.09 -0.23
CA GLU A 186 5.88 13.34 -0.97
C GLU A 186 6.98 13.41 -2.05
N PRO A 187 6.82 14.24 -3.10
CA PRO A 187 7.84 14.39 -4.15
C PRO A 187 9.01 15.26 -3.68
N PHE A 188 9.74 14.77 -2.67
CA PHE A 188 10.94 15.42 -2.15
C PHE A 188 12.12 14.44 -2.12
N PHE A 189 13.10 14.61 -3.03
CA PHE A 189 14.14 13.64 -3.34
C PHE A 189 15.51 13.95 -2.71
N ASP A 190 15.53 14.71 -1.61
CA ASP A 190 16.77 15.12 -0.94
C ASP A 190 16.79 14.82 0.57
N THR A 191 16.13 13.73 0.98
CA THR A 191 16.26 13.20 2.34
C THR A 191 17.59 12.45 2.52
N GLU A 192 17.95 12.11 3.76
CA GLU A 192 19.15 11.32 4.04
C GLU A 192 19.14 9.98 3.29
N SER A 193 18.01 9.26 3.29
CA SER A 193 17.88 7.99 2.58
C SER A 193 17.99 8.14 1.07
N TYR A 194 17.43 9.20 0.46
CA TYR A 194 17.62 9.51 -0.95
C TYR A 194 19.07 9.80 -1.32
N ARG A 195 19.85 10.45 -0.45
CA ARG A 195 21.28 10.67 -0.67
C ARG A 195 22.09 9.38 -0.54
N LYS A 196 21.75 8.55 0.47
CA LYS A 196 22.54 7.36 0.85
C LYS A 196 22.23 6.15 -0.04
N TYR A 197 21.00 5.98 -0.47
CA TYR A 197 20.51 4.80 -1.19
C TYR A 197 20.04 5.12 -2.62
N SER A 198 20.52 6.21 -3.21
CA SER A 198 20.11 6.72 -4.52
C SER A 198 20.20 5.70 -5.66
N THR A 199 21.12 4.74 -5.57
CA THR A 199 21.35 3.71 -6.60
C THR A 199 21.72 2.38 -5.95
N GLY A 200 21.48 1.26 -6.65
CA GLY A 200 21.95 -0.07 -6.22
C GLY A 200 21.07 -0.77 -5.16
N TYR A 201 19.89 -0.24 -4.88
CA TYR A 201 18.99 -0.75 -3.84
C TYR A 201 17.56 -1.00 -4.34
N VAL A 202 17.41 -1.56 -5.55
CA VAL A 202 16.14 -1.92 -6.18
C VAL A 202 15.30 -0.67 -6.51
N ASN A 203 14.84 0.06 -5.49
CA ASN A 203 14.16 1.34 -5.65
C ASN A 203 15.18 2.47 -5.63
N THR A 204 15.26 3.26 -6.70
CA THR A 204 16.28 4.30 -6.87
C THR A 204 15.66 5.70 -6.85
N ARG A 205 16.51 6.73 -6.65
CA ARG A 205 16.07 8.12 -6.78
C ARG A 205 15.50 8.41 -8.17
N ASP A 206 16.18 7.95 -9.23
CA ASP A 206 15.77 8.21 -10.60
C ASP A 206 14.43 7.53 -10.92
N ALA A 207 14.22 6.31 -10.42
CA ALA A 207 12.93 5.63 -10.52
C ALA A 207 11.82 6.42 -9.84
N MET A 208 12.05 6.91 -8.60
CA MET A 208 11.06 7.72 -7.89
C MET A 208 10.75 9.03 -8.60
N GLN A 209 11.76 9.71 -9.14
CA GLN A 209 11.55 10.90 -9.95
C GLN A 209 10.76 10.61 -11.22
N TYR A 210 11.04 9.48 -11.87
CA TYR A 210 10.27 9.02 -13.03
C TYR A 210 8.80 8.80 -12.66
N TYR A 211 8.50 8.05 -11.60
CA TYR A 211 7.12 7.78 -11.18
C TYR A 211 6.35 9.05 -10.84
N TRP A 212 6.95 9.96 -10.12
CA TRP A 212 6.33 11.23 -9.78
C TRP A 212 6.07 12.10 -11.01
N ARG A 213 6.98 12.15 -11.99
CA ARG A 213 6.73 12.85 -13.28
C ARG A 213 5.54 12.25 -14.02
N GLN A 214 5.48 10.91 -14.14
CA GLN A 214 4.35 10.23 -14.77
C GLN A 214 3.03 10.52 -14.05
N TYR A 215 3.05 10.54 -12.72
CA TYR A 215 1.84 10.69 -11.90
C TYR A 215 1.30 12.12 -11.86
N LEU A 216 2.18 13.13 -11.84
CA LEU A 216 1.81 14.53 -11.68
C LEU A 216 1.73 15.31 -13.00
N ASP A 217 2.49 14.93 -14.03
CA ASP A 217 2.70 15.73 -15.25
C ASP A 217 2.98 17.22 -14.90
N ASP A 218 3.91 17.43 -13.95
CA ASP A 218 4.30 18.74 -13.39
C ASP A 218 3.14 19.56 -12.77
N LYS A 219 1.99 18.91 -12.48
CA LYS A 219 0.82 19.58 -11.89
C LYS A 219 0.46 18.98 -10.52
N MET A 220 0.71 19.76 -9.48
CA MET A 220 0.27 19.40 -8.14
C MET A 220 -1.24 19.60 -8.02
N PRO A 221 -2.02 18.60 -7.57
CA PRO A 221 -3.46 18.78 -7.34
C PRO A 221 -3.69 19.71 -6.13
N SER A 222 -4.88 20.29 -6.07
CA SER A 222 -5.34 21.05 -4.92
C SER A 222 -6.55 20.35 -4.28
N PRO A 223 -6.49 20.01 -3.00
CA PRO A 223 -5.38 20.20 -2.07
C PRO A 223 -4.21 19.22 -2.31
N GLU A 224 -2.98 19.64 -1.98
CA GLU A 224 -1.77 18.85 -2.25
C GLU A 224 -1.73 17.51 -1.51
N TYR A 225 -2.44 17.38 -0.39
CA TYR A 225 -2.47 16.13 0.37
C TYR A 225 -3.05 14.95 -0.42
N LEU A 226 -3.80 15.22 -1.50
CA LEU A 226 -4.32 14.16 -2.39
C LEU A 226 -3.23 13.32 -3.08
N VAL A 227 -1.98 13.75 -2.99
CA VAL A 227 -0.80 13.03 -3.48
C VAL A 227 0.34 13.02 -2.47
N ALA A 228 0.44 14.05 -1.64
CA ALA A 228 1.51 14.24 -0.66
C ALA A 228 0.89 14.32 0.76
N PRO A 229 0.56 13.19 1.40
CA PRO A 229 -0.17 13.18 2.68
C PRO A 229 0.55 13.97 3.79
N ALA A 230 1.88 14.11 3.72
CA ALA A 230 2.64 14.95 4.67
C ALA A 230 2.28 16.45 4.59
N ARG A 231 1.66 16.91 3.50
CA ARG A 231 1.27 18.31 3.27
C ARG A 231 -0.15 18.63 3.70
N ALA A 232 -0.83 17.71 4.36
CA ALA A 232 -2.11 18.01 4.99
C ALA A 232 -1.94 19.08 6.08
N GLN A 233 -2.91 19.98 6.23
CA GLN A 233 -2.89 21.03 7.24
C GLN A 233 -2.87 20.50 8.68
N SER A 234 -3.53 19.37 8.91
CA SER A 234 -3.54 18.64 10.18
C SER A 234 -3.56 17.13 9.92
N HIS A 235 -2.99 16.38 10.86
CA HIS A 235 -3.08 14.92 10.94
C HIS A 235 -3.89 14.46 12.16
N GLU A 236 -4.49 15.38 12.89
CA GLU A 236 -5.38 15.07 14.01
C GLU A 236 -6.62 14.31 13.55
N GLY A 237 -7.13 13.42 14.39
CA GLY A 237 -8.32 12.62 14.12
C GLY A 237 -8.12 11.51 13.07
N LEU A 238 -6.89 11.26 12.61
CA LEU A 238 -6.60 10.10 11.76
C LEU A 238 -6.58 8.80 12.58
N PRO A 239 -6.88 7.65 11.95
CA PRO A 239 -6.94 6.36 12.63
C PRO A 239 -5.56 5.88 13.05
N PRO A 240 -5.47 4.96 14.04
CA PRO A 240 -4.21 4.32 14.42
C PRO A 240 -3.45 3.79 13.21
N ALA A 241 -2.12 3.86 13.25
CA ALA A 241 -1.28 3.52 12.11
C ALA A 241 -0.23 2.45 12.45
N ILE A 242 -0.05 1.50 11.52
CA ILE A 242 1.15 0.68 11.43
C ILE A 242 1.96 1.24 10.26
N VAL A 243 3.17 1.72 10.53
CA VAL A 243 4.10 2.20 9.50
C VAL A 243 5.29 1.26 9.46
N VAL A 244 5.59 0.72 8.28
CA VAL A 244 6.74 -0.16 8.07
C VAL A 244 7.75 0.56 7.20
N THR A 245 9.03 0.51 7.56
CA THR A 245 10.14 1.06 6.77
C THR A 245 11.23 0.01 6.54
N ALA A 246 11.91 0.10 5.41
CA ALA A 246 13.07 -0.73 5.06
C ALA A 246 14.34 0.11 5.15
N GLY A 247 15.40 -0.44 5.75
CA GLY A 247 16.62 0.33 5.99
C GLY A 247 17.43 0.63 4.73
N PHE A 248 17.34 -0.23 3.71
CA PHE A 248 17.97 -0.02 2.40
C PHE A 248 16.94 0.45 1.36
N ASP A 249 16.34 1.61 1.62
CA ASP A 249 15.28 2.17 0.79
C ASP A 249 15.39 3.70 0.75
N VAL A 250 15.23 4.29 -0.41
CA VAL A 250 15.17 5.76 -0.57
C VAL A 250 14.00 6.38 0.18
N LEU A 251 12.92 5.63 0.41
CA LEU A 251 11.70 6.06 1.12
C LEU A 251 11.79 5.96 2.65
N GLN A 252 12.88 5.39 3.20
CA GLN A 252 13.01 5.15 4.64
C GLN A 252 12.82 6.44 5.47
N SER A 253 13.50 7.52 5.09
CA SER A 253 13.44 8.78 5.85
C SER A 253 12.06 9.43 5.80
N GLU A 254 11.39 9.42 4.65
CA GLU A 254 10.06 10.03 4.52
C GLU A 254 8.99 9.21 5.25
N GLY A 255 9.04 7.87 5.19
CA GLY A 255 8.15 7.00 5.96
C GLY A 255 8.32 7.17 7.46
N ALA A 256 9.57 7.21 7.95
CA ALA A 256 9.87 7.45 9.36
C ALA A 256 9.41 8.85 9.82
N SER A 257 9.63 9.88 8.99
CA SER A 257 9.18 11.24 9.26
C SER A 257 7.65 11.34 9.33
N TYR A 258 6.95 10.63 8.43
CA TYR A 258 5.48 10.60 8.45
C TYR A 258 4.94 9.92 9.71
N ALA A 259 5.56 8.82 10.15
CA ALA A 259 5.23 8.17 11.42
C ALA A 259 5.40 9.14 12.62
N GLN A 260 6.45 9.98 12.62
CA GLN A 260 6.64 11.00 13.64
C GLN A 260 5.57 12.11 13.55
N LYS A 261 5.21 12.55 12.34
CA LYS A 261 4.17 13.55 12.11
C LYS A 261 2.80 13.07 12.61
N LEU A 262 2.44 11.82 12.39
CA LEU A 262 1.24 11.21 12.94
C LEU A 262 1.25 11.19 14.47
N ARG A 263 2.37 10.78 15.10
CA ARG A 263 2.51 10.81 16.58
C ARG A 263 2.37 12.22 17.14
N ALA A 264 2.97 13.22 16.48
CA ALA A 264 2.86 14.62 16.89
C ALA A 264 1.42 15.16 16.84
N ALA A 265 0.56 14.53 16.03
CA ALA A 265 -0.88 14.77 15.96
C ALA A 265 -1.72 13.85 16.88
N ASN A 266 -1.10 13.21 17.88
CA ASN A 266 -1.72 12.28 18.83
C ASN A 266 -2.34 11.03 18.18
N VAL A 267 -1.92 10.65 16.97
CA VAL A 267 -2.32 9.39 16.35
C VAL A 267 -1.47 8.26 16.94
N PRO A 268 -2.07 7.16 17.43
CA PRO A 268 -1.32 5.98 17.86
C PRO A 268 -0.56 5.36 16.68
N VAL A 269 0.78 5.23 16.79
CA VAL A 269 1.62 4.69 15.70
C VAL A 269 2.52 3.58 16.19
N LEU A 270 2.38 2.40 15.59
CA LEU A 270 3.37 1.35 15.64
C LEU A 270 4.29 1.50 14.42
N HIS A 271 5.55 1.87 14.65
CA HIS A 271 6.54 1.96 13.59
C HIS A 271 7.49 0.76 13.65
N ARG A 272 7.53 -0.03 12.57
CA ARG A 272 8.44 -1.17 12.36
C ARG A 272 9.51 -0.77 11.36
N ASP A 273 10.73 -0.56 11.83
CA ASP A 273 11.89 -0.33 10.97
C ASP A 273 12.69 -1.63 10.80
N TYR A 274 13.02 -1.98 9.56
CA TYR A 274 13.77 -3.17 9.20
C TYR A 274 15.12 -2.81 8.56
N PRO A 275 16.14 -2.46 9.35
CA PRO A 275 17.39 -1.88 8.86
C PRO A 275 18.20 -2.81 7.95
N GLY A 276 17.92 -4.12 7.97
CA GLY A 276 18.58 -5.15 7.15
C GLY A 276 17.92 -5.43 5.81
N LEU A 277 16.71 -4.87 5.56
CA LEU A 277 15.88 -5.21 4.41
C LEU A 277 15.76 -4.02 3.42
N PHE A 278 15.27 -4.29 2.21
CA PHE A 278 15.15 -3.36 1.10
C PHE A 278 13.70 -3.17 0.67
N HIS A 279 13.42 -2.18 -0.17
CA HIS A 279 12.09 -1.87 -0.67
C HIS A 279 11.41 -3.09 -1.32
N GLY A 280 10.14 -3.34 -1.02
CA GLY A 280 9.37 -4.48 -1.56
C GLY A 280 9.50 -5.80 -0.79
N PHE A 281 10.31 -5.87 0.27
CA PHE A 281 10.63 -7.13 0.97
C PHE A 281 9.40 -7.86 1.55
N LEU A 282 8.33 -7.15 1.88
CA LEU A 282 7.11 -7.76 2.42
C LEU A 282 6.24 -8.39 1.34
N THR A 283 6.09 -7.72 0.20
CA THR A 283 5.21 -8.17 -0.89
C THR A 283 5.85 -9.20 -1.81
N MET A 284 7.17 -9.34 -1.76
CA MET A 284 7.92 -10.39 -2.46
C MET A 284 7.79 -11.74 -1.74
N MET A 285 6.67 -12.45 -1.95
CA MET A 285 6.31 -13.68 -1.20
C MET A 285 7.37 -14.79 -1.19
N PRO A 286 8.09 -15.08 -2.30
CA PRO A 286 9.17 -16.08 -2.29
C PRO A 286 10.40 -15.69 -1.48
N PHE A 287 10.50 -14.43 -1.03
CA PHE A 287 11.66 -13.92 -0.30
C PHE A 287 11.63 -14.35 1.17
N SER A 288 12.44 -15.34 1.52
CA SER A 288 12.46 -15.96 2.85
C SER A 288 12.89 -15.01 3.98
N ALA A 289 13.82 -14.07 3.72
CA ALA A 289 14.23 -13.10 4.73
C ALA A 289 13.11 -12.12 5.11
N GLY A 290 12.09 -11.94 4.25
CA GLY A 290 10.88 -11.19 4.57
C GLY A 290 9.85 -11.98 5.39
N ALA A 291 9.98 -13.31 5.51
CA ALA A 291 8.96 -14.15 6.13
C ALA A 291 8.70 -13.79 7.61
N ALA A 292 9.75 -13.65 8.41
CA ALA A 292 9.61 -13.27 9.82
C ALA A 292 8.96 -11.87 9.99
N ALA A 293 9.26 -10.95 9.10
CA ALA A 293 8.65 -9.63 9.10
C ALA A 293 7.15 -9.69 8.73
N ARG A 294 6.76 -10.58 7.79
CA ARG A 294 5.36 -10.82 7.45
C ARG A 294 4.59 -11.39 8.64
N GLU A 295 5.15 -12.38 9.35
CA GLU A 295 4.49 -12.93 10.56
C GLU A 295 4.23 -11.85 11.63
N LEU A 296 5.19 -10.95 11.84
CA LEU A 296 5.00 -9.82 12.76
C LEU A 296 3.94 -8.86 12.23
N LEU A 297 3.91 -8.60 10.93
CA LEU A 297 2.92 -7.73 10.30
C LEU A 297 1.50 -8.28 10.50
N TRP A 298 1.29 -9.57 10.24
CA TRP A 298 -0.01 -10.23 10.44
C TRP A 298 -0.46 -10.14 11.89
N ALA A 299 0.45 -10.40 12.85
CA ALA A 299 0.14 -10.27 14.27
C ALA A 299 -0.21 -8.83 14.68
N ASP A 300 0.47 -7.83 14.12
CA ASP A 300 0.19 -6.41 14.39
C ASP A 300 -1.17 -5.99 13.81
N MET A 301 -1.51 -6.46 12.60
CA MET A 301 -2.83 -6.22 11.99
C MET A 301 -3.96 -6.82 12.82
N VAL A 302 -3.81 -8.08 13.27
CA VAL A 302 -4.80 -8.74 14.12
C VAL A 302 -5.00 -7.97 15.43
N ARG A 303 -3.92 -7.47 16.05
CA ARG A 303 -4.01 -6.63 17.25
C ARG A 303 -4.72 -5.31 16.97
N LEU A 304 -4.40 -4.66 15.85
CA LEU A 304 -5.04 -3.39 15.47
C LEU A 304 -6.55 -3.56 15.27
N LEU A 305 -6.96 -4.68 14.66
CA LEU A 305 -8.37 -5.02 14.44
C LEU A 305 -9.11 -5.49 15.70
N ALA A 306 -8.39 -5.90 16.76
CA ALA A 306 -8.95 -6.33 18.03
C ALA A 306 -9.21 -5.17 19.00
N ILE A 307 -8.72 -3.97 18.69
CA ILE A 307 -8.98 -2.77 19.50
C ILE A 307 -10.44 -2.38 19.25
N ASP A 308 -11.29 -2.51 20.28
CA ASP A 308 -12.64 -1.96 20.22
C ASP A 308 -12.53 -0.45 20.01
N VAL A 309 -12.99 0.01 18.86
CA VAL A 309 -13.15 1.45 18.61
C VAL A 309 -14.36 1.88 19.44
N GLU A 310 -14.13 2.23 20.72
CA GLU A 310 -15.15 2.92 21.51
C GLU A 310 -15.55 4.19 20.74
N ALA A 311 -16.84 4.28 20.47
CA ALA A 311 -17.39 5.47 19.83
C ALA A 311 -17.01 6.69 20.67
N PRO A 312 -16.57 7.81 20.05
CA PRO A 312 -16.34 9.04 20.80
C PRO A 312 -17.65 9.45 21.46
N ALA A 313 -17.55 9.67 22.78
CA ALA A 313 -18.67 10.10 23.63
C ALA A 313 -19.21 11.49 23.23
#